data_06c6ce0f658e8f729d37b552effd414c
#
_entry.id   06c6ce0f658e8f729d37b552effd414c
#
_cell.length_a   1.000
_cell.length_b   1.000
_cell.length_c   1.000
_cell.angle_alpha   90.00
_cell.angle_beta   90.00
_cell.angle_gamma   90.00
#
_symmetry.space_group_name_H-M   'P 1'
#
loop_
_entity.id
_entity.type
_entity.pdbx_description
1 polymer ?
#
loop_
_entity_poly.entity_id
_entity_poly.type
_entity_poly.pdbx_seq_one_letter_code
_entity_poly.pdbx_strand_id
1 'polypeptide(L)'
;MSSNKPVKQLYTAAQVRELDRIAIEERGTPGIALMKRAGEACTQALLARWPAPKKVCVLCGSGNNAGDGYIIAGLLQSRQVPAQVVMVGKEPAANTDAAAAYRFCQENGANVVDLDTALVDAEVIVDALLGTGVSGPVRPGYADVIEEVNAAGLPVLAVDLPSGLSADTGVSAGPAVHADMTVTFIGRKLGLFTADGPEEAGEVIFAELDVPADVFAEVQSTAGMLDYESLVAGLKPRHRNAHKLSHGHVLVVGGDHGMPGAAALAAEAALFSGAGMVTVATQPDNVSTIACRRPEAMARGIESSSTLAPLLARASVVVMGPGLGRSDWSEMMFETVLATDLPLVLDADGLNLLAQSPFSRSNWILTPHPGEASRLLAAPAALKPPVQADRLAAVQALQSRYQGTVLLKGAGTLIADAAGTQLCPYGNPGMSVAGMGDLLSGTIGGLLAQGLGQLEAACLGAVVHALAADCVVASQGERGLLASELLPEIRRLINQL
;
A
#
# COMPACT_ATOMS: atom_id res chain seq x y z
N MET A 1 25.39 2.03 5.89
CA MET A 1 25.12 1.15 4.73
C MET A 1 23.93 0.31 5.10
N SER A 2 22.74 0.66 4.61
CA SER A 2 21.50 -0.08 4.85
C SER A 2 21.64 -1.43 4.14
N SER A 3 21.51 -2.53 4.86
CA SER A 3 21.47 -3.86 4.26
C SER A 3 20.24 -3.91 3.34
N ASN A 4 20.46 -3.93 2.02
CA ASN A 4 19.43 -4.20 1.02
C ASN A 4 18.91 -5.65 1.20
N LYS A 5 18.04 -5.87 2.19
CA LYS A 5 17.37 -7.15 2.33
C LYS A 5 16.23 -7.21 1.33
N PRO A 6 16.13 -8.23 0.46
CA PRO A 6 15.10 -8.36 -0.58
C PRO A 6 13.67 -8.32 -0.03
N VAL A 7 13.50 -8.62 1.25
CA VAL A 7 12.22 -8.63 1.99
C VAL A 7 11.49 -7.28 2.00
N LYS A 8 12.22 -6.15 1.89
CA LYS A 8 11.64 -4.79 1.99
C LYS A 8 11.59 -4.05 0.66
N GLN A 9 11.85 -4.73 -0.45
CA GLN A 9 11.89 -4.11 -1.78
C GLN A 9 10.75 -4.61 -2.66
N LEU A 10 10.23 -3.73 -3.52
CA LEU A 10 9.16 -3.99 -4.45
C LEU A 10 9.65 -3.80 -5.88
N TYR A 11 9.25 -4.71 -6.75
CA TYR A 11 9.72 -4.80 -8.12
C TYR A 11 8.56 -4.81 -9.11
N THR A 12 8.84 -4.42 -10.35
CA THR A 12 7.99 -4.69 -11.51
C THR A 12 8.21 -6.10 -12.03
N ALA A 13 7.28 -6.58 -12.86
CA ALA A 13 7.44 -7.85 -13.57
C ALA A 13 8.73 -7.91 -14.41
N ALA A 14 9.11 -6.81 -15.04
CA ALA A 14 10.34 -6.72 -15.81
C ALA A 14 11.59 -6.86 -14.93
N GLN A 15 11.59 -6.24 -13.78
CA GLN A 15 12.69 -6.33 -12.82
C GLN A 15 12.83 -7.71 -12.21
N VAL A 16 11.71 -8.40 -11.90
CA VAL A 16 11.75 -9.77 -11.40
C VAL A 16 12.28 -10.72 -12.47
N ARG A 17 11.87 -10.59 -13.73
CA ARG A 17 12.44 -11.37 -14.83
C ARG A 17 13.95 -11.14 -15.01
N GLU A 18 14.42 -9.93 -14.76
CA GLU A 18 15.86 -9.65 -14.80
C GLU A 18 16.61 -10.29 -13.63
N LEU A 19 16.03 -10.29 -12.42
CA LEU A 19 16.56 -11.06 -11.28
C LEU A 19 16.64 -12.57 -11.60
N ASP A 20 15.59 -13.13 -12.20
CA ASP A 20 15.57 -14.53 -12.67
C ASP A 20 16.68 -14.79 -13.68
N ARG A 21 16.80 -13.93 -14.71
CA ARG A 21 17.83 -14.06 -15.75
C ARG A 21 19.24 -14.06 -15.14
N ILE A 22 19.54 -13.11 -14.26
CA ILE A 22 20.85 -13.02 -13.60
C ILE A 22 21.12 -14.28 -12.76
N ALA A 23 20.13 -14.75 -12.00
CA ALA A 23 20.26 -15.96 -11.18
C ALA A 23 20.55 -17.20 -12.04
N ILE A 24 19.86 -17.32 -13.18
CA ILE A 24 19.98 -18.49 -14.08
C ILE A 24 21.24 -18.39 -14.93
N GLU A 25 21.40 -17.30 -15.69
CA GLU A 25 22.41 -17.18 -16.73
C GLU A 25 23.78 -16.78 -16.18
N GLU A 26 23.84 -15.91 -15.17
CA GLU A 26 25.09 -15.35 -14.67
C GLU A 26 25.58 -16.05 -13.38
N ARG A 27 24.66 -16.56 -12.56
CA ARG A 27 25.01 -17.30 -11.33
C ARG A 27 24.89 -18.82 -11.49
N GLY A 28 24.39 -19.29 -12.65
CA GLY A 28 24.35 -20.71 -13.00
C GLY A 28 23.34 -21.53 -12.21
N THR A 29 22.32 -20.91 -11.62
CA THR A 29 21.22 -21.64 -10.96
C THR A 29 20.29 -22.20 -12.03
N PRO A 30 20.13 -23.54 -12.19
CA PRO A 30 19.25 -24.06 -13.23
C PRO A 30 17.80 -23.60 -13.01
N GLY A 31 17.11 -23.18 -14.08
CA GLY A 31 15.71 -22.71 -14.00
C GLY A 31 14.78 -23.76 -13.38
N ILE A 32 14.95 -25.04 -13.75
CA ILE A 32 14.18 -26.16 -13.13
C ILE A 32 14.44 -26.27 -11.61
N ALA A 33 15.61 -25.89 -11.12
CA ALA A 33 15.89 -25.89 -9.68
C ALA A 33 15.13 -24.78 -8.96
N LEU A 34 15.06 -23.58 -9.54
CA LEU A 34 14.22 -22.47 -9.02
C LEU A 34 12.75 -22.87 -9.01
N MET A 35 12.25 -23.43 -10.12
CA MET A 35 10.87 -23.93 -10.26
C MET A 35 10.53 -25.01 -9.20
N LYS A 36 11.45 -25.94 -8.91
CA LYS A 36 11.25 -26.93 -7.85
C LYS A 36 11.19 -26.30 -6.46
N ARG A 37 12.03 -25.28 -6.18
CA ARG A 37 12.00 -24.53 -4.91
C ARG A 37 10.71 -23.73 -4.77
N ALA A 38 10.21 -23.13 -5.86
CA ALA A 38 8.93 -22.41 -5.89
C ALA A 38 7.76 -23.36 -5.58
N GLY A 39 7.69 -24.50 -6.28
CA GLY A 39 6.67 -25.52 -6.03
C GLY A 39 6.74 -26.09 -4.61
N GLU A 40 7.95 -26.30 -4.07
CA GLU A 40 8.14 -26.74 -2.68
C GLU A 40 7.63 -25.69 -1.69
N ALA A 41 7.96 -24.40 -1.88
CA ALA A 41 7.49 -23.30 -1.04
C ALA A 41 5.95 -23.21 -1.03
N CYS A 42 5.32 -23.31 -2.21
CA CYS A 42 3.86 -23.33 -2.33
C CYS A 42 3.26 -24.56 -1.62
N THR A 43 3.84 -25.73 -1.84
CA THR A 43 3.34 -26.98 -1.21
C THR A 43 3.43 -26.91 0.31
N GLN A 44 4.51 -26.36 0.85
CA GLN A 44 4.69 -26.16 2.31
C GLN A 44 3.68 -25.16 2.85
N ALA A 45 3.49 -24.01 2.19
CA ALA A 45 2.52 -23.00 2.58
C ALA A 45 1.08 -23.55 2.54
N LEU A 46 0.73 -24.29 1.47
CA LEU A 46 -0.56 -24.94 1.31
C LEU A 46 -0.86 -25.89 2.48
N LEU A 47 0.07 -26.81 2.77
CA LEU A 47 -0.12 -27.82 3.81
C LEU A 47 -0.04 -27.22 5.24
N ALA A 48 0.64 -26.11 5.42
CA ALA A 48 0.63 -25.38 6.69
C ALA A 48 -0.73 -24.70 6.94
N ARG A 49 -1.35 -24.14 5.89
CA ARG A 49 -2.63 -23.43 5.98
C ARG A 49 -3.82 -24.38 5.98
N TRP A 50 -3.78 -25.42 5.12
CA TRP A 50 -4.84 -26.44 4.96
C TRP A 50 -4.24 -27.82 5.15
N PRO A 51 -4.14 -28.31 6.39
CA PRO A 51 -3.54 -29.62 6.68
C PRO A 51 -4.34 -30.77 6.11
N ALA A 52 -3.67 -31.70 5.38
CA ALA A 52 -4.26 -32.92 4.86
C ALA A 52 -5.56 -32.74 4.04
N PRO A 53 -5.59 -31.90 3.00
CA PRO A 53 -6.78 -31.73 2.16
C PRO A 53 -7.09 -33.05 1.45
N LYS A 54 -8.38 -33.37 1.31
CA LYS A 54 -8.81 -34.65 0.65
C LYS A 54 -8.44 -34.65 -0.81
N LYS A 55 -8.54 -33.49 -1.48
CA LYS A 55 -8.15 -33.34 -2.88
C LYS A 55 -7.80 -31.87 -3.17
N VAL A 56 -6.76 -31.66 -3.98
CA VAL A 56 -6.34 -30.34 -4.47
C VAL A 56 -6.54 -30.27 -5.98
N CYS A 57 -7.22 -29.23 -6.44
CA CYS A 57 -7.35 -28.87 -7.86
C CYS A 57 -6.21 -27.91 -8.24
N VAL A 58 -5.34 -28.28 -9.18
CA VAL A 58 -4.21 -27.46 -9.62
C VAL A 58 -4.45 -26.98 -11.05
N LEU A 59 -4.64 -25.66 -11.20
CA LEU A 59 -4.91 -25.06 -12.50
C LEU A 59 -3.60 -24.62 -13.15
N CYS A 60 -3.27 -25.16 -14.29
CA CYS A 60 -2.02 -24.91 -15.01
C CYS A 60 -2.29 -24.23 -16.36
N GLY A 61 -1.68 -23.07 -16.59
CA GLY A 61 -1.70 -22.39 -17.89
C GLY A 61 -0.64 -22.93 -18.86
N SER A 62 -0.05 -22.03 -19.67
CA SER A 62 0.92 -22.41 -20.72
C SER A 62 2.36 -21.92 -20.46
N GLY A 63 2.63 -21.22 -19.35
CA GLY A 63 3.92 -20.58 -19.06
C GLY A 63 4.72 -21.26 -17.94
N ASN A 64 5.74 -20.54 -17.43
CA ASN A 64 6.56 -21.02 -16.32
C ASN A 64 5.74 -21.17 -15.03
N ASN A 65 4.74 -20.30 -14.81
CA ASN A 65 3.82 -20.42 -13.67
C ASN A 65 3.11 -21.77 -13.65
N ALA A 66 2.70 -22.28 -14.83
CA ALA A 66 2.15 -23.64 -14.95
C ALA A 66 3.20 -24.72 -14.58
N GLY A 67 4.47 -24.48 -14.86
CA GLY A 67 5.57 -25.33 -14.43
C GLY A 67 5.62 -25.48 -12.91
N ASP A 68 5.49 -24.36 -12.18
CA ASP A 68 5.40 -24.37 -10.71
C ASP A 68 4.18 -25.19 -10.25
N GLY A 69 3.03 -25.02 -10.92
CA GLY A 69 1.81 -25.79 -10.67
C GLY A 69 2.01 -27.30 -10.87
N TYR A 70 2.71 -27.73 -11.94
CA TYR A 70 3.03 -29.12 -12.15
C TYR A 70 3.95 -29.70 -11.06
N ILE A 71 4.94 -28.91 -10.60
CA ILE A 71 5.78 -29.32 -9.45
C ILE A 71 4.92 -29.51 -8.20
N ILE A 72 4.02 -28.58 -7.91
CA ILE A 72 3.11 -28.65 -6.76
C ILE A 72 2.26 -29.90 -6.82
N ALA A 73 1.63 -30.22 -7.96
CA ALA A 73 0.81 -31.39 -8.13
C ALA A 73 1.61 -32.70 -7.92
N GLY A 74 2.81 -32.80 -8.48
CA GLY A 74 3.71 -33.92 -8.28
C GLY A 74 4.16 -34.08 -6.82
N LEU A 75 4.50 -33.01 -6.15
CA LEU A 75 4.89 -33.00 -4.73
C LEU A 75 3.73 -33.38 -3.79
N LEU A 76 2.52 -32.92 -4.05
CA LEU A 76 1.33 -33.33 -3.29
C LEU A 76 1.09 -34.85 -3.43
N GLN A 77 1.11 -35.39 -4.65
CA GLN A 77 0.96 -36.83 -4.89
C GLN A 77 2.04 -37.66 -4.20
N SER A 78 3.31 -37.23 -4.28
CA SER A 78 4.41 -37.92 -3.61
C SER A 78 4.26 -37.97 -2.07
N ARG A 79 3.51 -37.01 -1.51
CA ARG A 79 3.16 -36.90 -0.08
C ARG A 79 1.80 -37.55 0.24
N GLN A 80 1.23 -38.33 -0.69
CA GLN A 80 -0.06 -38.99 -0.54
C GLN A 80 -1.25 -38.02 -0.35
N VAL A 81 -1.13 -36.78 -0.85
CA VAL A 81 -2.22 -35.81 -0.96
C VAL A 81 -2.75 -35.86 -2.40
N PRO A 82 -4.01 -36.30 -2.61
CA PRO A 82 -4.58 -36.36 -3.94
C PRO A 82 -4.61 -34.99 -4.64
N ALA A 83 -4.01 -34.92 -5.83
CA ALA A 83 -3.99 -33.75 -6.65
C ALA A 83 -4.39 -34.06 -8.10
N GLN A 84 -5.26 -33.23 -8.67
CA GLN A 84 -5.66 -33.27 -10.07
C GLN A 84 -5.28 -32.00 -10.77
N VAL A 85 -4.79 -32.11 -11.99
CA VAL A 85 -4.34 -30.99 -12.82
C VAL A 85 -5.41 -30.65 -13.85
N VAL A 86 -5.74 -29.39 -13.96
CA VAL A 86 -6.51 -28.81 -15.08
C VAL A 86 -5.55 -28.06 -15.99
N MET A 87 -5.38 -28.53 -17.21
CA MET A 87 -4.53 -27.86 -18.19
C MET A 87 -5.35 -26.88 -19.02
N VAL A 88 -5.15 -25.57 -18.80
CA VAL A 88 -5.79 -24.52 -19.56
C VAL A 88 -4.85 -24.02 -20.64
N GLY A 89 -5.07 -24.47 -21.87
CA GLY A 89 -4.22 -24.13 -23.01
C GLY A 89 -3.51 -25.34 -23.63
N LYS A 90 -2.22 -25.20 -23.89
CA LYS A 90 -1.41 -26.24 -24.57
C LYS A 90 -0.39 -26.86 -23.61
N GLU A 91 -0.04 -28.11 -23.88
CA GLU A 91 1.09 -28.73 -23.21
C GLU A 91 2.37 -27.89 -23.34
N PRO A 92 3.24 -27.96 -22.31
CA PRO A 92 4.53 -27.25 -22.35
C PRO A 92 5.38 -27.69 -23.55
N ALA A 93 6.05 -26.75 -24.20
CA ALA A 93 6.95 -27.05 -25.32
C ALA A 93 8.11 -27.93 -24.86
N ALA A 94 8.48 -28.92 -25.69
CA ALA A 94 9.58 -29.80 -25.41
C ALA A 94 10.88 -29.01 -25.10
N ASN A 95 11.69 -29.55 -24.20
CA ASN A 95 12.96 -28.97 -23.75
C ASN A 95 12.84 -27.64 -22.94
N THR A 96 11.71 -27.37 -22.37
CA THR A 96 11.53 -26.29 -21.39
C THR A 96 11.51 -26.82 -19.96
N ASP A 97 11.78 -25.96 -18.97
CA ASP A 97 11.66 -26.31 -17.56
C ASP A 97 10.22 -26.71 -17.19
N ALA A 98 9.21 -26.06 -17.77
CA ALA A 98 7.81 -26.44 -17.61
C ALA A 98 7.52 -27.85 -18.15
N ALA A 99 8.16 -28.29 -19.24
CA ALA A 99 8.02 -29.66 -19.74
C ALA A 99 8.70 -30.69 -18.80
N ALA A 100 9.81 -30.32 -18.19
CA ALA A 100 10.45 -31.14 -17.17
C ALA A 100 9.58 -31.28 -15.91
N ALA A 101 8.94 -30.18 -15.50
CA ALA A 101 7.98 -30.15 -14.40
C ALA A 101 6.72 -30.99 -14.71
N TYR A 102 6.22 -30.93 -15.94
CA TYR A 102 5.07 -31.73 -16.36
C TYR A 102 5.38 -33.24 -16.32
N ARG A 103 6.57 -33.67 -16.79
CA ARG A 103 7.02 -35.07 -16.65
C ARG A 103 7.09 -35.47 -15.17
N PHE A 104 7.67 -34.62 -14.31
CA PHE A 104 7.72 -34.88 -12.87
C PHE A 104 6.30 -35.08 -12.28
N CYS A 105 5.35 -34.27 -12.70
CA CYS A 105 3.95 -34.38 -12.30
C CYS A 105 3.36 -35.75 -12.68
N GLN A 106 3.54 -36.20 -13.94
CA GLN A 106 3.04 -37.45 -14.44
C GLN A 106 3.71 -38.65 -13.75
N GLU A 107 5.04 -38.64 -13.57
CA GLU A 107 5.82 -39.69 -12.89
C GLU A 107 5.37 -39.90 -11.44
N ASN A 108 4.86 -38.85 -10.78
CA ASN A 108 4.31 -38.96 -9.43
C ASN A 108 2.80 -39.28 -9.40
N GLY A 109 2.17 -39.50 -10.56
CA GLY A 109 0.80 -40.02 -10.65
C GLY A 109 -0.30 -38.97 -10.60
N ALA A 110 0.00 -37.69 -10.79
CA ALA A 110 -1.02 -36.63 -10.93
C ALA A 110 -1.67 -36.76 -12.32
N ASN A 111 -3.01 -36.77 -12.36
CA ASN A 111 -3.78 -36.89 -13.58
C ASN A 111 -4.25 -35.54 -14.09
N VAL A 112 -4.23 -35.37 -15.42
CA VAL A 112 -4.86 -34.24 -16.09
C VAL A 112 -6.33 -34.57 -16.37
N VAL A 113 -7.23 -33.68 -15.94
CA VAL A 113 -8.68 -33.85 -16.08
C VAL A 113 -9.30 -32.50 -16.50
N ASP A 114 -10.58 -32.49 -16.83
CA ASP A 114 -11.34 -31.24 -17.02
C ASP A 114 -11.64 -30.55 -15.67
N LEU A 115 -12.05 -29.28 -15.75
CA LEU A 115 -12.28 -28.45 -14.56
C LEU A 115 -13.43 -29.00 -13.68
N ASP A 116 -14.54 -29.39 -14.29
CA ASP A 116 -15.67 -29.95 -13.56
C ASP A 116 -15.28 -31.17 -12.74
N THR A 117 -14.52 -32.10 -13.35
CA THR A 117 -13.98 -33.31 -12.67
C THR A 117 -13.01 -32.93 -11.55
N ALA A 118 -12.16 -31.94 -11.77
CA ALA A 118 -11.17 -31.53 -10.78
C ALA A 118 -11.83 -30.87 -9.55
N LEU A 119 -12.89 -30.11 -9.75
CA LEU A 119 -13.60 -29.41 -8.67
C LEU A 119 -14.48 -30.35 -7.82
N VAL A 120 -14.92 -31.50 -8.34
CA VAL A 120 -15.67 -32.48 -7.53
C VAL A 120 -14.81 -32.93 -6.35
N ASP A 121 -15.30 -32.74 -5.12
CA ASP A 121 -14.64 -33.08 -3.85
C ASP A 121 -13.29 -32.36 -3.62
N ALA A 122 -12.94 -31.33 -4.39
CA ALA A 122 -11.78 -30.50 -4.11
C ALA A 122 -12.01 -29.68 -2.83
N GLU A 123 -10.96 -29.53 -2.02
CA GLU A 123 -10.99 -28.73 -0.79
C GLU A 123 -10.08 -27.50 -0.90
N VAL A 124 -9.17 -27.47 -1.87
CA VAL A 124 -8.26 -26.34 -2.15
C VAL A 124 -8.00 -26.26 -3.64
N ILE A 125 -7.94 -25.05 -4.16
CA ILE A 125 -7.52 -24.76 -5.53
C ILE A 125 -6.13 -24.15 -5.49
N VAL A 126 -5.27 -24.51 -6.45
CA VAL A 126 -3.99 -23.86 -6.73
C VAL A 126 -4.09 -23.17 -8.08
N ASP A 127 -3.98 -21.84 -8.06
CA ASP A 127 -3.96 -21.03 -9.28
C ASP A 127 -2.53 -20.88 -9.80
N ALA A 128 -2.20 -21.62 -10.85
CA ALA A 128 -0.98 -21.49 -11.63
C ALA A 128 -1.29 -21.22 -13.12
N LEU A 129 -2.39 -20.48 -13.40
CA LEU A 129 -2.83 -20.20 -14.77
C LEU A 129 -1.95 -19.14 -15.44
N LEU A 130 -1.82 -17.97 -14.83
CA LEU A 130 -1.15 -16.80 -15.37
C LEU A 130 -0.17 -16.23 -14.34
N GLY A 131 1.03 -15.91 -14.77
CA GLY A 131 2.05 -15.24 -13.93
C GLY A 131 2.42 -13.86 -14.49
N THR A 132 3.58 -13.33 -14.13
CA THR A 132 4.08 -11.99 -14.50
C THR A 132 4.27 -11.74 -16.00
N GLY A 133 4.10 -12.75 -16.84
CA GLY A 133 4.24 -12.65 -18.31
C GLY A 133 3.03 -12.08 -19.03
N VAL A 134 1.91 -11.84 -18.34
CA VAL A 134 0.66 -11.39 -18.93
C VAL A 134 0.56 -9.87 -18.87
N SER A 135 0.21 -9.26 -20.00
CA SER A 135 -0.10 -7.84 -20.12
C SER A 135 -1.43 -7.65 -20.85
N GLY A 136 -2.26 -6.72 -20.36
CA GLY A 136 -3.58 -6.43 -20.93
C GLY A 136 -4.69 -7.37 -20.46
N PRO A 137 -5.87 -7.32 -21.09
CA PRO A 137 -7.04 -8.10 -20.69
C PRO A 137 -6.82 -9.61 -20.75
N VAL A 138 -7.38 -10.31 -19.79
CA VAL A 138 -7.38 -11.79 -19.74
C VAL A 138 -8.15 -12.33 -20.95
N ARG A 139 -7.56 -13.35 -21.62
CA ARG A 139 -8.20 -13.97 -22.79
C ARG A 139 -9.45 -14.74 -22.37
N PRO A 140 -10.51 -14.80 -23.23
CA PRO A 140 -11.80 -15.39 -22.86
C PRO A 140 -11.71 -16.77 -22.18
N GLY A 141 -10.99 -17.74 -22.75
CA GLY A 141 -10.92 -19.07 -22.15
C GLY A 141 -10.23 -19.15 -20.77
N TYR A 142 -9.37 -18.18 -20.43
CA TYR A 142 -8.84 -18.03 -19.07
C TYR A 142 -9.81 -17.26 -18.17
N ALA A 143 -10.53 -16.29 -18.72
CA ALA A 143 -11.53 -15.53 -17.99
C ALA A 143 -12.65 -16.44 -17.49
N ASP A 144 -13.17 -17.33 -18.36
CA ASP A 144 -14.22 -18.28 -18.01
C ASP A 144 -13.77 -19.19 -16.84
N VAL A 145 -12.54 -19.71 -16.89
CA VAL A 145 -11.97 -20.54 -15.80
C VAL A 145 -11.83 -19.75 -14.50
N ILE A 146 -11.37 -18.50 -14.55
CA ILE A 146 -11.24 -17.64 -13.37
C ILE A 146 -12.61 -17.39 -12.73
N GLU A 147 -13.64 -17.11 -13.53
CA GLU A 147 -15.00 -16.91 -13.03
C GLU A 147 -15.56 -18.19 -12.37
N GLU A 148 -15.33 -19.37 -12.95
CA GLU A 148 -15.73 -20.64 -12.37
C GLU A 148 -15.01 -20.93 -11.05
N VAL A 149 -13.71 -20.65 -10.96
CA VAL A 149 -12.91 -20.78 -9.73
C VAL A 149 -13.44 -19.88 -8.62
N ASN A 150 -13.69 -18.60 -8.92
CA ASN A 150 -14.25 -17.67 -7.94
C ASN A 150 -15.68 -18.09 -7.50
N ALA A 151 -16.47 -18.66 -8.42
CA ALA A 151 -17.81 -19.15 -8.11
C ALA A 151 -17.81 -20.45 -7.28
N ALA A 152 -16.73 -21.24 -7.32
CA ALA A 152 -16.63 -22.48 -6.55
C ALA A 152 -16.59 -22.25 -5.03
N GLY A 153 -16.19 -21.06 -4.56
CA GLY A 153 -16.13 -20.70 -3.14
C GLY A 153 -15.20 -21.57 -2.31
N LEU A 154 -14.20 -22.17 -2.95
CA LEU A 154 -13.15 -22.96 -2.31
C LEU A 154 -11.95 -22.09 -1.97
N PRO A 155 -11.16 -22.44 -0.94
CA PRO A 155 -9.89 -21.76 -0.66
C PRO A 155 -8.94 -21.83 -1.85
N VAL A 156 -8.26 -20.70 -2.16
CA VAL A 156 -7.35 -20.58 -3.29
C VAL A 156 -5.94 -20.16 -2.84
N LEU A 157 -4.94 -20.92 -3.28
CA LEU A 157 -3.54 -20.52 -3.25
C LEU A 157 -3.10 -20.07 -4.64
N ALA A 158 -2.71 -18.79 -4.79
CA ALA A 158 -2.13 -18.27 -6.03
C ALA A 158 -0.60 -18.46 -6.05
N VAL A 159 -0.11 -18.96 -7.18
CA VAL A 159 1.32 -19.15 -7.44
C VAL A 159 1.89 -17.89 -8.06
N ASP A 160 2.79 -17.24 -7.36
CA ASP A 160 3.50 -16.02 -7.72
C ASP A 160 2.61 -14.76 -7.75
N LEU A 161 1.43 -14.80 -8.34
CA LEU A 161 0.49 -13.70 -8.51
C LEU A 161 -0.91 -14.26 -8.82
N PRO A 162 -1.99 -13.75 -8.24
CA PRO A 162 -3.34 -14.12 -8.67
C PRO A 162 -3.53 -13.89 -10.16
N SER A 163 -4.04 -14.89 -10.86
CA SER A 163 -4.25 -14.81 -12.32
C SER A 163 -5.25 -13.70 -12.65
N GLY A 164 -4.86 -12.80 -13.55
CA GLY A 164 -5.65 -11.62 -13.91
C GLY A 164 -5.21 -10.32 -13.25
N LEU A 165 -4.47 -10.38 -12.15
CA LEU A 165 -3.90 -9.22 -11.47
C LEU A 165 -2.64 -8.71 -12.18
N SER A 166 -2.48 -7.40 -12.32
CA SER A 166 -1.25 -6.79 -12.86
C SER A 166 -0.14 -6.77 -11.81
N ALA A 167 0.99 -7.39 -12.10
CA ALA A 167 2.17 -7.39 -11.23
C ALA A 167 2.74 -5.98 -10.97
N ASP A 168 2.54 -5.05 -11.91
CA ASP A 168 3.14 -3.71 -11.87
C ASP A 168 2.21 -2.67 -11.24
N THR A 169 0.92 -2.76 -11.51
CA THR A 169 -0.06 -1.74 -11.10
C THR A 169 -1.03 -2.21 -10.02
N GLY A 170 -1.18 -3.52 -9.84
CA GLY A 170 -2.19 -4.11 -8.96
C GLY A 170 -3.62 -3.95 -9.47
N VAL A 171 -3.80 -3.61 -10.74
CA VAL A 171 -5.13 -3.45 -11.34
C VAL A 171 -5.52 -4.70 -12.08
N SER A 172 -6.75 -5.14 -11.92
CA SER A 172 -7.35 -6.23 -12.66
C SER A 172 -8.05 -5.71 -13.92
N ALA A 173 -7.53 -6.08 -15.10
CA ALA A 173 -8.08 -5.65 -16.39
C ALA A 173 -9.18 -6.60 -16.92
N GLY A 174 -9.96 -7.19 -16.04
CA GLY A 174 -10.98 -8.20 -16.27
C GLY A 174 -11.14 -9.07 -15.02
N PRO A 175 -11.65 -10.29 -15.11
CA PRO A 175 -11.72 -11.18 -13.96
C PRO A 175 -10.31 -11.52 -13.46
N ALA A 176 -10.15 -11.51 -12.13
CA ALA A 176 -8.96 -11.99 -11.44
C ALA A 176 -9.35 -13.05 -10.41
N VAL A 177 -8.42 -13.93 -10.10
CA VAL A 177 -8.60 -14.94 -9.05
C VAL A 177 -8.57 -14.25 -7.69
N HIS A 178 -9.59 -14.51 -6.85
CA HIS A 178 -9.61 -14.12 -5.45
C HIS A 178 -8.88 -15.19 -4.63
N ALA A 179 -7.62 -14.94 -4.28
CA ALA A 179 -6.81 -15.86 -3.51
C ALA A 179 -6.92 -15.60 -2.00
N ASP A 180 -6.98 -16.67 -1.20
CA ASP A 180 -6.82 -16.58 0.26
C ASP A 180 -5.34 -16.41 0.64
N MET A 181 -4.46 -16.90 -0.22
CA MET A 181 -3.01 -16.86 -0.03
C MET A 181 -2.29 -16.77 -1.37
N THR A 182 -1.27 -15.94 -1.44
CA THR A 182 -0.35 -15.86 -2.58
C THR A 182 1.07 -16.15 -2.12
N VAL A 183 1.75 -17.10 -2.77
CA VAL A 183 3.19 -17.35 -2.55
C VAL A 183 3.96 -16.73 -3.70
N THR A 184 4.68 -15.64 -3.44
CA THR A 184 5.42 -14.88 -4.45
C THR A 184 6.93 -15.10 -4.32
N PHE A 185 7.66 -15.09 -5.44
CA PHE A 185 9.04 -15.56 -5.51
C PHE A 185 10.03 -14.46 -5.89
N ILE A 186 11.27 -14.59 -5.40
CA ILE A 186 12.48 -13.82 -5.76
C ILE A 186 12.30 -12.33 -5.48
N GLY A 187 11.34 -11.66 -6.11
CA GLY A 187 11.00 -10.25 -5.86
C GLY A 187 9.51 -10.07 -5.59
N ARG A 188 9.16 -9.33 -4.52
CA ARG A 188 7.78 -8.94 -4.26
C ARG A 188 7.31 -7.99 -5.36
N LYS A 189 6.23 -8.34 -6.05
CA LYS A 189 5.63 -7.51 -7.09
C LYS A 189 4.86 -6.38 -6.45
N LEU A 190 5.08 -5.15 -6.94
CA LEU A 190 4.39 -3.95 -6.44
C LEU A 190 2.86 -4.13 -6.45
N GLY A 191 2.35 -4.73 -7.53
CA GLY A 191 0.92 -4.92 -7.73
C GLY A 191 0.21 -5.76 -6.66
N LEU A 192 0.92 -6.64 -5.94
CA LEU A 192 0.35 -7.39 -4.82
C LEU A 192 -0.07 -6.51 -3.64
N PHE A 193 0.48 -5.31 -3.53
CA PHE A 193 0.36 -4.46 -2.34
C PHE A 193 -0.32 -3.12 -2.61
N THR A 194 -0.85 -2.88 -3.81
CA THR A 194 -1.55 -1.65 -4.19
C THR A 194 -2.76 -1.93 -5.08
N ALA A 195 -3.66 -0.97 -5.17
CA ALA A 195 -4.92 -1.03 -5.93
C ALA A 195 -5.79 -2.25 -5.54
N ASP A 196 -6.09 -3.16 -6.49
CA ASP A 196 -6.89 -4.36 -6.24
C ASP A 196 -6.05 -5.48 -5.59
N GLY A 197 -4.71 -5.36 -5.64
CA GLY A 197 -3.79 -6.38 -5.16
C GLY A 197 -4.05 -6.88 -3.73
N PRO A 198 -4.24 -6.02 -2.71
CA PRO A 198 -4.54 -6.45 -1.35
C PRO A 198 -5.85 -7.25 -1.20
N GLU A 199 -6.84 -7.02 -2.07
CA GLU A 199 -8.09 -7.78 -2.11
C GLU A 199 -7.90 -9.14 -2.79
N GLU A 200 -7.21 -9.15 -3.94
CA GLU A 200 -7.08 -10.36 -4.77
C GLU A 200 -6.00 -11.33 -4.27
N ALA A 201 -4.97 -10.83 -3.59
CA ALA A 201 -3.81 -11.65 -3.22
C ALA A 201 -3.95 -12.39 -1.88
N GLY A 202 -4.87 -11.99 -1.03
CA GLY A 202 -4.99 -12.53 0.32
C GLY A 202 -3.69 -12.37 1.14
N GLU A 203 -3.34 -13.39 1.92
CA GLU A 203 -2.08 -13.42 2.67
C GLU A 203 -0.89 -13.62 1.72
N VAL A 204 0.03 -12.66 1.64
CA VAL A 204 1.20 -12.75 0.76
C VAL A 204 2.40 -13.33 1.49
N ILE A 205 2.82 -14.54 1.10
CA ILE A 205 4.03 -15.20 1.57
C ILE A 205 5.16 -14.99 0.54
N PHE A 206 6.33 -14.59 1.02
CA PHE A 206 7.50 -14.39 0.16
C PHE A 206 8.53 -15.49 0.33
N ALA A 207 8.96 -16.08 -0.80
CA ALA A 207 10.01 -17.09 -0.86
C ALA A 207 11.19 -16.59 -1.72
N GLU A 208 12.39 -16.49 -1.11
CA GLU A 208 13.62 -16.02 -1.78
C GLU A 208 14.19 -17.05 -2.78
N LEU A 209 13.77 -18.31 -2.70
CA LEU A 209 14.23 -19.45 -3.52
C LEU A 209 15.75 -19.69 -3.47
N ASP A 210 16.43 -19.32 -2.38
CA ASP A 210 17.89 -19.38 -2.22
C ASP A 210 18.66 -18.69 -3.36
N VAL A 211 18.10 -17.61 -3.91
CA VAL A 211 18.81 -16.77 -4.88
C VAL A 211 19.94 -16.04 -4.18
N PRO A 212 21.17 -16.03 -4.72
CA PRO A 212 22.29 -15.33 -4.11
C PRO A 212 22.00 -13.85 -3.86
N ALA A 213 22.37 -13.34 -2.69
CA ALA A 213 22.04 -11.98 -2.25
C ALA A 213 22.64 -10.87 -3.16
N ASP A 214 23.72 -11.15 -3.86
CA ASP A 214 24.36 -10.23 -4.80
C ASP A 214 23.52 -9.99 -6.06
N VAL A 215 22.65 -10.93 -6.45
CA VAL A 215 21.70 -10.75 -7.57
C VAL A 215 20.82 -9.53 -7.34
N PHE A 216 20.32 -9.35 -6.11
CA PHE A 216 19.44 -8.22 -5.76
C PHE A 216 20.12 -6.86 -5.76
N ALA A 217 21.45 -6.84 -5.69
CA ALA A 217 22.21 -5.59 -5.79
C ALA A 217 22.34 -5.07 -7.24
N GLU A 218 22.12 -5.92 -8.23
CA GLU A 218 22.25 -5.58 -9.66
C GLU A 218 20.96 -4.98 -10.24
N VAL A 219 19.82 -5.17 -9.58
CA VAL A 219 18.53 -4.64 -10.06
C VAL A 219 17.98 -3.65 -9.06
N GLN A 220 17.89 -2.39 -9.46
CA GLN A 220 17.29 -1.34 -8.62
C GLN A 220 15.78 -1.60 -8.47
N SER A 221 15.29 -1.65 -7.24
CA SER A 221 13.86 -1.80 -6.95
C SER A 221 13.06 -0.56 -7.36
N THR A 222 11.81 -0.78 -7.70
CA THR A 222 10.86 0.29 -8.09
C THR A 222 10.38 1.10 -6.89
N ALA A 223 10.19 0.43 -5.74
CA ALA A 223 9.75 1.07 -4.50
C ALA A 223 10.29 0.31 -3.28
N GLY A 224 10.29 0.97 -2.13
CA GLY A 224 10.51 0.34 -0.83
C GLY A 224 9.18 -0.01 -0.17
N MET A 225 9.08 -1.14 0.53
CA MET A 225 7.95 -1.45 1.40
C MET A 225 8.27 -1.00 2.83
N LEU A 226 7.39 -0.19 3.40
CA LEU A 226 7.56 0.35 4.74
C LEU A 226 7.35 -0.74 5.81
N ASP A 227 8.12 -0.61 6.88
CA ASP A 227 8.09 -1.51 8.01
C ASP A 227 8.03 -0.69 9.31
N TYR A 228 7.02 -0.96 10.12
CA TYR A 228 6.76 -0.22 11.36
C TYR A 228 7.97 -0.23 12.30
N GLU A 229 8.54 -1.41 12.58
CA GLU A 229 9.64 -1.56 13.54
C GLU A 229 10.87 -0.72 13.14
N SER A 230 11.18 -0.70 11.84
CA SER A 230 12.30 0.07 11.31
C SER A 230 12.06 1.58 11.40
N LEU A 231 10.83 2.03 11.17
CA LEU A 231 10.49 3.46 11.21
C LEU A 231 10.45 3.98 12.64
N VAL A 232 9.79 3.25 13.54
CA VAL A 232 9.63 3.70 14.93
C VAL A 232 10.94 3.67 15.69
N ALA A 233 11.87 2.76 15.36
CA ALA A 233 13.21 2.73 15.94
C ALA A 233 14.04 4.00 15.64
N GLY A 234 13.67 4.75 14.60
CA GLY A 234 14.26 6.06 14.27
C GLY A 234 13.84 7.18 15.21
N LEU A 235 12.77 7.02 15.98
CA LEU A 235 12.30 8.03 16.92
C LEU A 235 13.26 8.15 18.12
N LYS A 236 13.75 9.35 18.36
CA LYS A 236 14.65 9.62 19.47
C LYS A 236 13.87 9.73 20.79
N PRO A 237 14.39 9.15 21.89
CA PRO A 237 13.82 9.36 23.22
C PRO A 237 13.77 10.85 23.59
N ARG A 238 12.71 11.26 24.28
CA ARG A 238 12.57 12.64 24.76
C ARG A 238 13.53 12.93 25.91
N HIS A 239 14.14 14.11 25.88
CA HIS A 239 14.98 14.55 27.00
C HIS A 239 14.14 14.79 28.26
N ARG A 240 14.67 14.42 29.44
CA ARG A 240 13.95 14.58 30.72
C ARG A 240 13.69 16.05 31.09
N ASN A 241 14.50 16.98 30.57
CA ASN A 241 14.36 18.43 30.76
C ASN A 241 13.62 19.11 29.59
N ALA A 242 12.95 18.35 28.73
CA ALA A 242 12.18 18.90 27.63
C ALA A 242 11.00 19.73 28.15
N HIS A 243 10.61 20.75 27.39
CA HIS A 243 9.44 21.59 27.62
C HIS A 243 8.58 21.63 26.36
N LYS A 244 7.37 22.19 26.46
CA LYS A 244 6.38 22.18 25.37
C LYS A 244 6.93 22.68 24.00
N LEU A 245 7.82 23.68 23.99
CA LEU A 245 8.44 24.21 22.76
C LEU A 245 9.49 23.26 22.18
N SER A 246 10.04 22.32 22.97
CA SER A 246 11.03 21.35 22.50
C SER A 246 10.43 20.34 21.49
N HIS A 247 9.11 20.24 21.45
CA HIS A 247 8.37 19.31 20.57
C HIS A 247 7.54 20.03 19.52
N GLY A 248 7.89 21.29 19.26
CA GLY A 248 7.31 22.13 18.21
C GLY A 248 5.89 22.61 18.48
N HIS A 249 5.43 23.47 17.58
CA HIS A 249 4.11 24.05 17.60
C HIS A 249 3.43 23.84 16.24
N VAL A 250 2.38 23.04 16.20
CA VAL A 250 1.55 22.83 15.00
C VAL A 250 0.46 23.90 14.95
N LEU A 251 0.35 24.58 13.82
CA LEU A 251 -0.78 25.43 13.47
C LEU A 251 -1.69 24.68 12.49
N VAL A 252 -2.87 24.28 12.95
CA VAL A 252 -3.91 23.72 12.07
C VAL A 252 -4.71 24.88 11.49
N VAL A 253 -4.81 24.97 10.17
CA VAL A 253 -5.57 26.00 9.44
C VAL A 253 -6.73 25.33 8.72
N GLY A 254 -7.94 25.56 9.19
CA GLY A 254 -9.14 24.91 8.66
C GLY A 254 -10.38 25.18 9.52
N GLY A 255 -11.44 24.41 9.27
CA GLY A 255 -12.71 24.60 9.96
C GLY A 255 -13.43 25.86 9.49
N ASP A 256 -13.83 25.92 8.22
CA ASP A 256 -14.80 26.90 7.71
C ASP A 256 -16.19 26.65 8.31
N HIS A 257 -17.15 27.49 8.02
CA HIS A 257 -18.52 27.41 8.55
C HIS A 257 -19.08 25.99 8.45
N GLY A 258 -19.53 25.44 9.57
CA GLY A 258 -20.10 24.09 9.66
C GLY A 258 -19.10 22.92 9.65
N MET A 259 -17.78 23.17 9.57
CA MET A 259 -16.75 22.13 9.48
C MET A 259 -15.71 22.13 10.63
N PRO A 260 -16.06 22.46 11.90
CA PRO A 260 -15.12 22.46 13.01
C PRO A 260 -14.53 21.09 13.32
N GLY A 261 -15.26 20.01 12.99
CA GLY A 261 -14.89 18.63 13.34
C GLY A 261 -13.61 18.18 12.68
N ALA A 262 -13.39 18.50 11.40
CA ALA A 262 -12.19 18.15 10.65
C ALA A 262 -10.93 18.81 11.24
N ALA A 263 -10.99 20.11 11.50
CA ALA A 263 -9.90 20.84 12.13
C ALA A 263 -9.61 20.35 13.57
N ALA A 264 -10.65 19.99 14.32
CA ALA A 264 -10.51 19.41 15.66
C ALA A 264 -9.82 18.02 15.61
N LEU A 265 -10.21 17.13 14.69
CA LEU A 265 -9.58 15.83 14.50
C LEU A 265 -8.09 15.95 14.13
N ALA A 266 -7.74 16.87 13.21
CA ALA A 266 -6.35 17.12 12.86
C ALA A 266 -5.55 17.65 14.06
N ALA A 267 -6.13 18.54 14.87
CA ALA A 267 -5.50 19.05 16.07
C ALA A 267 -5.29 17.95 17.14
N GLU A 268 -6.30 17.10 17.36
CA GLU A 268 -6.20 15.96 18.27
C GLU A 268 -5.08 15.00 17.81
N ALA A 269 -5.04 14.66 16.52
CA ALA A 269 -4.01 13.78 15.97
C ALA A 269 -2.59 14.38 16.15
N ALA A 270 -2.41 15.68 15.94
CA ALA A 270 -1.14 16.35 16.19
C ALA A 270 -0.71 16.29 17.67
N LEU A 271 -1.65 16.43 18.61
CA LEU A 271 -1.37 16.25 20.04
C LEU A 271 -1.01 14.81 20.39
N PHE A 272 -1.79 13.83 19.91
CA PHE A 272 -1.58 12.42 20.19
C PHE A 272 -0.31 11.85 19.55
N SER A 273 0.11 12.42 18.41
CA SER A 273 1.39 12.09 17.77
C SER A 273 2.60 12.79 18.40
N GLY A 274 2.39 13.70 19.36
CA GLY A 274 3.45 14.19 20.21
C GLY A 274 3.87 15.65 19.99
N ALA A 275 3.12 16.47 19.27
CA ALA A 275 3.35 17.92 19.21
C ALA A 275 3.33 18.53 20.60
N GLY A 276 4.24 19.45 20.88
CA GLY A 276 4.31 20.12 22.18
C GLY A 276 3.21 21.18 22.39
N MET A 277 2.76 21.80 21.30
CA MET A 277 1.67 22.78 21.25
C MET A 277 0.89 22.63 19.95
N VAL A 278 -0.44 22.85 20.04
CA VAL A 278 -1.31 22.92 18.85
C VAL A 278 -2.20 24.14 18.95
N THR A 279 -2.24 24.93 17.90
CA THR A 279 -3.20 26.04 17.72
C THR A 279 -4.07 25.73 16.49
N VAL A 280 -5.37 26.01 16.59
CA VAL A 280 -6.30 25.91 15.46
C VAL A 280 -6.73 27.30 15.04
N ALA A 281 -6.40 27.69 13.82
CA ALA A 281 -6.87 28.89 13.15
C ALA A 281 -8.12 28.53 12.34
N THR A 282 -9.28 29.03 12.76
CA THR A 282 -10.60 28.63 12.26
C THR A 282 -11.55 29.81 12.17
N GLN A 283 -12.75 29.61 11.64
CA GLN A 283 -13.81 30.64 11.71
C GLN A 283 -14.16 30.96 13.18
N PRO A 284 -14.47 32.23 13.51
CA PRO A 284 -14.80 32.64 14.89
C PRO A 284 -15.88 31.80 15.55
N ASP A 285 -16.91 31.37 14.79
CA ASP A 285 -18.05 30.59 15.28
C ASP A 285 -17.65 29.18 15.75
N ASN A 286 -16.53 28.65 15.26
CA ASN A 286 -16.05 27.30 15.56
C ASN A 286 -15.16 27.23 16.81
N VAL A 287 -14.69 28.38 17.36
CA VAL A 287 -13.73 28.43 18.48
C VAL A 287 -14.24 27.67 19.71
N SER A 288 -15.49 27.94 20.11
CA SER A 288 -16.07 27.27 21.27
C SER A 288 -16.22 25.76 21.08
N THR A 289 -16.64 25.33 19.90
CA THR A 289 -16.83 23.91 19.57
C THR A 289 -15.51 23.15 19.67
N ILE A 290 -14.43 23.70 19.12
CA ILE A 290 -13.09 23.07 19.17
C ILE A 290 -12.55 23.06 20.60
N ALA A 291 -12.67 24.17 21.33
CA ALA A 291 -12.21 24.27 22.71
C ALA A 291 -12.97 23.33 23.67
N CYS A 292 -14.28 23.14 23.46
CA CYS A 292 -15.07 22.19 24.24
C CYS A 292 -14.67 20.75 23.97
N ARG A 293 -14.37 20.42 22.71
CA ARG A 293 -13.95 19.07 22.33
C ARG A 293 -12.53 18.74 22.82
N ARG A 294 -11.58 19.67 22.67
CA ARG A 294 -10.17 19.46 23.03
C ARG A 294 -9.58 20.75 23.63
N PRO A 295 -9.66 20.92 24.96
CA PRO A 295 -9.16 22.15 25.61
C PRO A 295 -7.65 22.31 25.51
N GLU A 296 -6.88 21.25 25.25
CA GLU A 296 -5.45 21.32 25.02
C GLU A 296 -5.08 21.96 23.67
N ALA A 297 -6.02 22.03 22.71
CA ALA A 297 -5.85 22.73 21.44
C ALA A 297 -6.33 24.19 21.58
N MET A 298 -5.44 25.15 21.28
CA MET A 298 -5.74 26.59 21.41
C MET A 298 -6.49 27.08 20.18
N ALA A 299 -7.82 27.13 20.22
CA ALA A 299 -8.61 27.65 19.09
C ALA A 299 -8.56 29.20 19.01
N ARG A 300 -8.45 29.71 17.79
CA ARG A 300 -8.43 31.16 17.47
C ARG A 300 -9.31 31.44 16.25
N GLY A 301 -10.24 32.36 16.40
CA GLY A 301 -11.04 32.86 15.30
C GLY A 301 -10.22 33.83 14.43
N ILE A 302 -10.23 33.59 13.13
CA ILE A 302 -9.47 34.36 12.13
C ILE A 302 -10.43 35.00 11.15
N GLU A 303 -10.38 36.33 11.09
CA GLU A 303 -11.21 37.13 10.18
C GLU A 303 -10.38 37.78 9.06
N SER A 304 -9.04 37.79 9.19
CA SER A 304 -8.16 38.48 8.23
C SER A 304 -6.74 37.88 8.26
N SER A 305 -5.97 38.11 7.20
CA SER A 305 -4.55 37.76 7.14
C SER A 305 -3.72 38.37 8.27
N SER A 306 -4.07 39.61 8.72
CA SER A 306 -3.37 40.27 9.82
C SER A 306 -3.59 39.57 11.17
N THR A 307 -4.69 38.87 11.38
CA THR A 307 -4.95 38.06 12.58
C THR A 307 -4.30 36.69 12.50
N LEU A 308 -4.05 36.14 11.30
CA LEU A 308 -3.33 34.88 11.08
C LEU A 308 -1.81 35.03 11.23
N ALA A 309 -1.23 36.14 10.75
CA ALA A 309 0.21 36.36 10.70
C ALA A 309 0.96 36.14 12.06
N PRO A 310 0.45 36.61 13.22
CA PRO A 310 1.08 36.36 14.51
C PRO A 310 1.08 34.87 14.93
N LEU A 311 0.14 34.06 14.44
CA LEU A 311 0.12 32.61 14.69
C LEU A 311 1.14 31.90 13.83
N LEU A 312 1.26 32.27 12.56
CA LEU A 312 2.28 31.75 11.64
C LEU A 312 3.69 32.04 12.15
N ALA A 313 3.95 33.25 12.67
CA ALA A 313 5.26 33.61 13.22
C ALA A 313 5.69 32.76 14.43
N ARG A 314 4.78 32.05 15.09
CA ARG A 314 5.03 31.20 16.26
C ARG A 314 4.95 29.71 15.96
N ALA A 315 4.43 29.35 14.81
CA ALA A 315 4.32 27.96 14.38
C ALA A 315 5.68 27.43 13.90
N SER A 316 5.91 26.16 14.11
CA SER A 316 7.01 25.42 13.50
C SER A 316 6.57 24.60 12.28
N VAL A 317 5.29 24.27 12.21
CA VAL A 317 4.66 23.50 11.12
C VAL A 317 3.23 23.96 10.94
N VAL A 318 2.75 23.98 9.70
CA VAL A 318 1.33 24.23 9.38
C VAL A 318 0.70 22.93 8.84
N VAL A 319 -0.49 22.59 9.33
CA VAL A 319 -1.39 21.61 8.72
C VAL A 319 -2.59 22.36 8.17
N MET A 320 -2.80 22.31 6.86
CA MET A 320 -3.83 23.10 6.21
C MET A 320 -4.73 22.24 5.33
N GLY A 321 -6.02 22.50 5.41
CA GLY A 321 -7.01 21.87 4.54
C GLY A 321 -8.15 21.14 5.24
N PRO A 322 -7.99 20.53 6.43
CA PRO A 322 -9.08 19.90 7.17
C PRO A 322 -10.25 20.85 7.37
N GLY A 323 -11.38 20.60 6.66
CA GLY A 323 -12.56 21.46 6.71
C GLY A 323 -12.33 22.92 6.31
N LEU A 324 -11.36 23.20 5.46
CA LEU A 324 -11.00 24.56 5.07
C LEU A 324 -12.08 25.21 4.20
N GLY A 325 -12.81 24.43 3.40
CA GLY A 325 -13.79 24.96 2.45
C GLY A 325 -13.14 25.64 1.24
N ARG A 326 -13.97 26.41 0.51
CA ARG A 326 -13.56 27.14 -0.72
C ARG A 326 -14.19 28.52 -0.78
N SER A 327 -14.39 29.15 0.36
CA SER A 327 -14.89 30.50 0.49
C SER A 327 -13.75 31.50 0.28
N ASP A 328 -14.09 32.80 0.15
CA ASP A 328 -13.10 33.89 0.11
C ASP A 328 -12.19 33.86 1.36
N TRP A 329 -12.72 33.42 2.50
CA TRP A 329 -11.93 33.22 3.71
C TRP A 329 -10.90 32.10 3.52
N SER A 330 -11.30 30.99 2.90
CA SER A 330 -10.40 29.85 2.63
C SER A 330 -9.27 30.25 1.69
N GLU A 331 -9.57 30.99 0.63
CA GLU A 331 -8.58 31.53 -0.33
C GLU A 331 -7.61 32.47 0.36
N MET A 332 -8.09 33.41 1.16
CA MET A 332 -7.25 34.35 1.95
C MET A 332 -6.32 33.55 2.91
N MET A 333 -6.84 32.52 3.60
CA MET A 333 -6.04 31.70 4.50
C MET A 333 -4.95 30.95 3.71
N PHE A 334 -5.32 30.38 2.55
CA PHE A 334 -4.41 29.62 1.68
C PHE A 334 -3.27 30.51 1.16
N GLU A 335 -3.57 31.67 0.60
CA GLU A 335 -2.57 32.61 0.11
C GLU A 335 -1.64 33.09 1.24
N THR A 336 -2.20 33.38 2.42
CA THR A 336 -1.41 33.85 3.58
C THR A 336 -0.43 32.77 4.07
N VAL A 337 -0.84 31.50 4.09
CA VAL A 337 0.04 30.38 4.47
C VAL A 337 1.10 30.15 3.40
N LEU A 338 0.75 30.15 2.12
CA LEU A 338 1.70 29.93 1.03
C LEU A 338 2.78 31.03 0.92
N ALA A 339 2.51 32.22 1.41
CA ALA A 339 3.49 33.30 1.49
C ALA A 339 4.59 33.06 2.54
N THR A 340 4.51 31.98 3.35
CA THR A 340 5.51 31.64 4.36
C THR A 340 6.40 30.48 3.89
N ASP A 341 7.61 30.38 4.48
CA ASP A 341 8.52 29.24 4.28
C ASP A 341 8.35 28.13 5.34
N LEU A 342 7.25 28.15 6.10
CA LEU A 342 6.99 27.12 7.10
C LEU A 342 6.78 25.75 6.44
N PRO A 343 7.29 24.65 7.05
CA PRO A 343 6.90 23.30 6.65
C PRO A 343 5.39 23.14 6.67
N LEU A 344 4.81 22.57 5.61
CA LEU A 344 3.38 22.51 5.38
C LEU A 344 2.92 21.08 5.09
N VAL A 345 1.89 20.62 5.80
CA VAL A 345 1.07 19.48 5.37
C VAL A 345 -0.19 20.05 4.73
N LEU A 346 -0.42 19.73 3.46
CA LEU A 346 -1.57 20.21 2.70
C LEU A 346 -2.49 19.05 2.34
N ASP A 347 -3.74 19.11 2.77
CA ASP A 347 -4.74 18.06 2.59
C ASP A 347 -6.09 18.64 2.12
N ALA A 348 -7.01 17.80 1.74
CA ALA A 348 -8.42 18.09 1.51
C ALA A 348 -8.66 19.37 0.66
N ASP A 349 -9.38 20.38 1.20
CA ASP A 349 -9.69 21.59 0.45
C ASP A 349 -8.45 22.44 0.13
N GLY A 350 -7.37 22.32 0.89
CA GLY A 350 -6.10 22.93 0.55
C GLY A 350 -5.54 22.40 -0.77
N LEU A 351 -5.67 21.09 -1.03
CA LEU A 351 -5.30 20.45 -2.32
C LEU A 351 -6.22 20.90 -3.45
N ASN A 352 -7.50 21.11 -3.16
CA ASN A 352 -8.45 21.62 -4.15
C ASN A 352 -8.11 23.06 -4.57
N LEU A 353 -7.71 23.92 -3.64
CA LEU A 353 -7.24 25.28 -3.94
C LEU A 353 -5.91 25.25 -4.71
N LEU A 354 -4.98 24.36 -4.34
CA LEU A 354 -3.74 24.16 -5.09
C LEU A 354 -3.99 23.70 -6.53
N ALA A 355 -5.02 22.90 -6.77
CA ALA A 355 -5.38 22.47 -8.12
C ALA A 355 -5.91 23.62 -8.99
N GLN A 356 -6.56 24.63 -8.39
CA GLN A 356 -7.05 25.83 -9.08
C GLN A 356 -5.90 26.82 -9.39
N SER A 357 -4.97 26.96 -8.46
CA SER A 357 -3.80 27.85 -8.59
C SER A 357 -2.51 27.07 -8.33
N PRO A 358 -2.01 26.32 -9.34
CA PRO A 358 -0.87 25.43 -9.18
C PRO A 358 0.40 26.20 -8.76
N PHE A 359 1.02 25.71 -7.70
CA PHE A 359 2.26 26.22 -7.14
C PHE A 359 3.15 25.03 -6.76
N SER A 360 4.46 25.19 -6.72
CA SER A 360 5.38 24.13 -6.30
C SER A 360 6.38 24.63 -5.27
N ARG A 361 6.68 23.79 -4.28
CA ARG A 361 7.69 24.04 -3.27
C ARG A 361 8.27 22.75 -2.72
N SER A 362 9.49 22.79 -2.21
CA SER A 362 10.16 21.58 -1.71
C SER A 362 9.87 21.25 -0.24
N ASN A 363 9.32 22.18 0.54
CA ASN A 363 9.12 22.03 1.98
C ASN A 363 7.66 21.79 2.39
N TRP A 364 6.98 20.88 1.67
CA TRP A 364 5.62 20.43 2.01
C TRP A 364 5.41 18.95 1.84
N ILE A 365 4.32 18.47 2.44
CA ILE A 365 3.78 17.13 2.24
C ILE A 365 2.36 17.29 1.71
N LEU A 366 2.08 16.76 0.53
CA LEU A 366 0.74 16.71 -0.05
C LEU A 366 0.14 15.34 0.22
N THR A 367 -1.13 15.28 0.65
CA THR A 367 -1.79 14.03 1.04
C THR A 367 -3.05 13.73 0.22
N PRO A 368 -3.00 13.73 -1.14
CA PRO A 368 -4.19 13.54 -1.94
C PRO A 368 -4.77 12.13 -1.83
N HIS A 369 -6.09 12.01 -1.77
CA HIS A 369 -6.80 10.81 -2.19
C HIS A 369 -6.89 10.76 -3.74
N PRO A 370 -7.27 9.61 -4.38
CA PRO A 370 -7.25 9.52 -5.84
C PRO A 370 -8.03 10.60 -6.59
N GLY A 371 -9.17 11.05 -6.05
CA GLY A 371 -9.95 12.13 -6.64
C GLY A 371 -9.27 13.49 -6.58
N GLU A 372 -8.55 13.83 -5.50
CA GLU A 372 -7.73 15.03 -5.37
C GLU A 372 -6.51 14.95 -6.28
N ALA A 373 -5.86 13.80 -6.32
CA ALA A 373 -4.74 13.52 -7.23
C ALA A 373 -5.12 13.75 -8.69
N SER A 374 -6.30 13.28 -9.11
CA SER A 374 -6.82 13.50 -10.45
C SER A 374 -7.02 14.99 -10.76
N ARG A 375 -7.53 15.79 -9.81
CA ARG A 375 -7.65 17.25 -9.96
C ARG A 375 -6.30 17.94 -10.05
N LEU A 376 -5.35 17.56 -9.19
CA LEU A 376 -3.99 18.08 -9.18
C LEU A 376 -3.23 17.75 -10.48
N LEU A 377 -3.45 16.56 -11.04
CA LEU A 377 -2.85 16.14 -12.30
C LEU A 377 -3.59 16.68 -13.52
N ALA A 378 -4.74 17.35 -13.36
CA ALA A 378 -5.56 17.81 -14.47
C ALA A 378 -4.74 18.56 -15.52
N ALA A 379 -4.28 17.79 -16.50
CA ALA A 379 -3.99 18.19 -17.86
C ALA A 379 -5.21 17.75 -18.69
N PRO A 380 -5.40 18.22 -19.94
CA PRO A 380 -6.56 17.86 -20.75
C PRO A 380 -6.83 16.37 -20.67
N ALA A 381 -8.07 15.99 -20.35
CA ALA A 381 -8.51 14.63 -20.00
C ALA A 381 -8.19 13.51 -21.02
N ALA A 382 -7.57 13.84 -22.14
CA ALA A 382 -7.28 12.92 -23.25
C ALA A 382 -5.92 12.20 -23.17
N LEU A 383 -5.03 12.50 -22.22
CA LEU A 383 -3.61 12.09 -22.31
C LEU A 383 -3.03 11.35 -21.08
N LYS A 384 -3.81 11.03 -20.04
CA LYS A 384 -3.27 10.28 -18.87
C LYS A 384 -4.22 9.19 -18.41
N PRO A 385 -3.69 8.00 -18.07
CA PRO A 385 -4.49 6.96 -17.43
C PRO A 385 -5.10 7.51 -16.12
N PRO A 386 -6.30 7.05 -15.73
CA PRO A 386 -6.88 7.37 -14.45
C PRO A 386 -5.87 7.06 -13.32
N VAL A 387 -5.82 7.88 -12.27
CA VAL A 387 -4.88 7.70 -11.14
C VAL A 387 -4.90 6.26 -10.59
N GLN A 388 -6.07 5.63 -10.58
CA GLN A 388 -6.23 4.26 -10.11
C GLN A 388 -5.71 3.20 -11.10
N ALA A 389 -5.55 3.52 -12.39
CA ALA A 389 -5.01 2.58 -13.37
C ALA A 389 -3.48 2.38 -13.23
N ASP A 390 -2.78 3.40 -12.75
CA ASP A 390 -1.35 3.35 -12.43
C ASP A 390 -1.03 4.34 -11.31
N ARG A 391 -1.15 3.87 -10.08
CA ARG A 391 -0.94 4.67 -8.87
C ARG A 391 0.51 5.08 -8.69
N LEU A 392 1.46 4.24 -9.12
CA LEU A 392 2.89 4.55 -9.06
C LEU A 392 3.23 5.71 -9.98
N ALA A 393 2.84 5.62 -11.25
CA ALA A 393 3.05 6.71 -12.21
C ALA A 393 2.35 8.01 -11.75
N ALA A 394 1.17 7.91 -11.13
CA ALA A 394 0.43 9.05 -10.63
C ALA A 394 1.16 9.76 -9.47
N VAL A 395 1.65 9.04 -8.47
CA VAL A 395 2.38 9.64 -7.34
C VAL A 395 3.70 10.27 -7.79
N GLN A 396 4.41 9.65 -8.71
CA GLN A 396 5.65 10.18 -9.31
C GLN A 396 5.39 11.44 -10.14
N ALA A 397 4.31 11.48 -10.92
CA ALA A 397 3.91 12.65 -11.68
C ALA A 397 3.52 13.83 -10.77
N LEU A 398 2.81 13.56 -9.67
CA LEU A 398 2.49 14.56 -8.66
C LEU A 398 3.76 15.11 -8.00
N GLN A 399 4.68 14.23 -7.58
CA GLN A 399 5.96 14.63 -6.99
C GLN A 399 6.80 15.48 -7.95
N SER A 400 6.92 15.07 -9.19
CA SER A 400 7.64 15.83 -10.22
C SER A 400 7.04 17.21 -10.48
N ARG A 401 5.71 17.33 -10.45
CA ARG A 401 4.99 18.59 -10.69
C ARG A 401 5.06 19.54 -9.52
N TYR A 402 4.84 19.04 -8.30
CA TYR A 402 4.66 19.85 -7.12
C TYR A 402 5.87 19.87 -6.21
N GLN A 403 6.86 18.99 -6.43
CA GLN A 403 8.02 18.78 -5.58
C GLN A 403 7.64 18.35 -4.13
N GLY A 404 8.59 18.43 -3.19
CA GLY A 404 8.39 18.00 -1.81
C GLY A 404 8.06 16.51 -1.70
N THR A 405 7.26 16.14 -0.71
CA THR A 405 6.79 14.77 -0.51
C THR A 405 5.31 14.67 -0.88
N VAL A 406 4.94 13.62 -1.62
CA VAL A 406 3.54 13.35 -1.98
C VAL A 406 3.13 11.99 -1.43
N LEU A 407 2.03 11.95 -0.70
CA LEU A 407 1.41 10.76 -0.14
C LEU A 407 0.07 10.53 -0.85
N LEU A 408 0.00 9.56 -1.75
CA LEU A 408 -1.23 9.16 -2.46
C LEU A 408 -1.98 8.12 -1.65
N LYS A 409 -3.07 8.55 -1.00
CA LYS A 409 -3.93 7.70 -0.14
C LYS A 409 -4.62 6.58 -0.93
N GLY A 410 -4.89 5.45 -0.26
CA GLY A 410 -5.66 4.30 -0.78
C GLY A 410 -5.05 2.96 -0.38
N ALA A 411 -5.59 1.86 -0.89
CA ALA A 411 -5.04 0.53 -0.67
C ALA A 411 -3.59 0.47 -1.18
N GLY A 412 -2.63 0.18 -0.30
CA GLY A 412 -1.22 0.37 -0.55
C GLY A 412 -0.89 1.85 -0.77
N THR A 413 -1.01 2.67 0.27
CA THR A 413 -0.65 4.11 0.21
C THR A 413 0.78 4.29 -0.28
N LEU A 414 0.98 5.10 -1.34
CA LEU A 414 2.28 5.38 -1.94
C LEU A 414 2.80 6.75 -1.48
N ILE A 415 4.06 6.81 -1.09
CA ILE A 415 4.74 8.03 -0.66
C ILE A 415 5.96 8.24 -1.54
N ALA A 416 6.06 9.37 -2.23
CA ALA A 416 7.15 9.69 -3.13
C ALA A 416 7.81 11.03 -2.78
N ASP A 417 9.12 11.06 -2.87
CA ASP A 417 9.94 12.26 -2.89
C ASP A 417 10.98 12.20 -4.03
N ALA A 418 11.93 13.11 -4.06
CA ALA A 418 12.99 13.14 -5.07
C ALA A 418 13.94 11.92 -5.03
N ALA A 419 14.01 11.19 -3.91
CA ALA A 419 14.86 10.02 -3.74
C ALA A 419 14.20 8.71 -4.19
N GLY A 420 12.87 8.66 -4.27
CA GLY A 420 12.14 7.47 -4.71
C GLY A 420 10.75 7.34 -4.13
N THR A 421 10.21 6.11 -4.21
CA THR A 421 8.84 5.81 -3.76
C THR A 421 8.86 4.76 -2.65
N GLN A 422 7.96 4.92 -1.68
CA GLN A 422 7.71 3.99 -0.60
C GLN A 422 6.24 3.55 -0.64
N LEU A 423 5.93 2.34 -0.17
CA LEU A 423 4.59 1.79 -0.05
C LEU A 423 4.30 1.42 1.40
N CYS A 424 3.18 1.88 1.93
CA CYS A 424 2.62 1.45 3.22
C CYS A 424 1.70 0.25 2.99
N PRO A 425 2.05 -0.95 3.51
CA PRO A 425 1.26 -2.16 3.29
C PRO A 425 0.13 -2.37 4.32
N TYR A 426 -0.02 -1.46 5.27
CA TYR A 426 -0.99 -1.53 6.36
C TYR A 426 -2.29 -0.84 6.01
N GLY A 427 -3.32 -1.11 6.79
CA GLY A 427 -4.66 -0.56 6.68
C GLY A 427 -5.70 -1.58 6.22
N ASN A 428 -6.96 -1.24 6.43
CA ASN A 428 -8.09 -2.11 6.17
C ASN A 428 -9.30 -1.33 5.63
N PRO A 429 -10.33 -2.01 5.07
CA PRO A 429 -11.52 -1.35 4.50
C PRO A 429 -12.31 -0.50 5.49
N GLY A 430 -12.24 -0.78 6.80
CA GLY A 430 -12.90 0.02 7.84
C GLY A 430 -12.48 1.49 7.85
N MET A 431 -11.29 1.79 7.29
CA MET A 431 -10.79 3.16 7.15
C MET A 431 -11.54 4.01 6.10
N SER A 432 -12.49 3.43 5.37
CA SER A 432 -13.28 4.14 4.35
C SER A 432 -14.38 5.01 4.96
N VAL A 433 -14.03 5.84 5.95
CA VAL A 433 -14.94 6.74 6.67
C VAL A 433 -14.38 8.16 6.74
N ALA A 434 -15.27 9.13 6.98
CA ALA A 434 -14.88 10.53 7.12
C ALA A 434 -13.97 10.76 8.33
N GLY A 435 -13.02 11.71 8.21
CA GLY A 435 -12.10 12.09 9.28
C GLY A 435 -10.76 11.36 9.29
N MET A 436 -10.61 10.25 8.56
CA MET A 436 -9.34 9.50 8.48
C MET A 436 -8.22 10.36 7.85
N GLY A 437 -8.52 11.13 6.81
CA GLY A 437 -7.57 12.07 6.21
C GLY A 437 -7.13 13.16 7.19
N ASP A 438 -8.09 13.73 7.93
CA ASP A 438 -7.82 14.76 8.93
C ASP A 438 -6.88 14.25 10.04
N LEU A 439 -7.10 13.00 10.49
CA LEU A 439 -6.21 12.34 11.44
C LEU A 439 -4.79 12.14 10.87
N LEU A 440 -4.71 11.66 9.64
CA LEU A 440 -3.42 11.43 8.98
C LEU A 440 -2.62 12.73 8.86
N SER A 441 -3.24 13.79 8.36
CA SER A 441 -2.57 15.09 8.18
C SER A 441 -2.14 15.69 9.52
N GLY A 442 -2.96 15.58 10.56
CA GLY A 442 -2.61 15.97 11.93
C GLY A 442 -1.45 15.14 12.51
N THR A 443 -1.47 13.81 12.31
CA THR A 443 -0.40 12.91 12.76
C THR A 443 0.94 13.28 12.11
N ILE A 444 0.96 13.48 10.79
CA ILE A 444 2.16 13.90 10.05
C ILE A 444 2.65 15.27 10.56
N GLY A 445 1.74 16.23 10.77
CA GLY A 445 2.06 17.56 11.30
C GLY A 445 2.72 17.47 12.68
N GLY A 446 2.20 16.62 13.55
CA GLY A 446 2.77 16.40 14.89
C GLY A 446 4.14 15.73 14.88
N LEU A 447 4.42 14.86 13.93
CA LEU A 447 5.73 14.23 13.71
C LEU A 447 6.74 15.24 13.14
N LEU A 448 6.35 16.04 12.14
CA LEU A 448 7.18 17.13 11.61
C LEU A 448 7.56 18.15 12.68
N ALA A 449 6.62 18.51 13.56
CA ALA A 449 6.86 19.48 14.64
C ALA A 449 7.95 18.99 15.62
N GLN A 450 8.13 17.71 15.76
CA GLN A 450 9.18 17.08 16.57
C GLN A 450 10.54 16.99 15.85
N GLY A 451 10.64 17.51 14.63
CA GLY A 451 11.89 17.63 13.88
C GLY A 451 12.21 16.46 12.95
N LEU A 452 11.23 15.58 12.65
CA LEU A 452 11.40 14.55 11.60
C LEU A 452 11.48 15.22 10.23
N GLY A 453 12.24 14.61 9.30
CA GLY A 453 12.24 15.00 7.90
C GLY A 453 10.87 14.74 7.24
N GLN A 454 10.60 15.38 6.11
CA GLN A 454 9.29 15.28 5.44
C GLN A 454 8.95 13.86 5.05
N LEU A 455 9.85 13.15 4.35
CA LEU A 455 9.65 11.76 3.96
C LEU A 455 9.47 10.87 5.19
N GLU A 456 10.30 11.05 6.21
CA GLU A 456 10.25 10.28 7.44
C GLU A 456 8.92 10.48 8.18
N ALA A 457 8.45 11.73 8.31
CA ALA A 457 7.17 12.06 8.93
C ALA A 457 5.98 11.53 8.13
N ALA A 458 6.03 11.61 6.81
CA ALA A 458 4.99 11.05 5.94
C ALA A 458 4.93 9.53 6.02
N CYS A 459 6.08 8.84 5.97
CA CYS A 459 6.16 7.38 6.05
C CYS A 459 5.70 6.86 7.42
N LEU A 460 6.24 7.42 8.51
CA LEU A 460 5.85 7.01 9.86
C LEU A 460 4.39 7.36 10.15
N GLY A 461 3.93 8.55 9.72
CA GLY A 461 2.54 8.97 9.88
C GLY A 461 1.56 8.04 9.16
N ALA A 462 1.86 7.66 7.92
CA ALA A 462 1.06 6.71 7.15
C ALA A 462 1.00 5.32 7.82
N VAL A 463 2.16 4.80 8.24
CA VAL A 463 2.24 3.47 8.87
C VAL A 463 1.54 3.45 10.22
N VAL A 464 1.78 4.43 11.08
CA VAL A 464 1.14 4.49 12.42
C VAL A 464 -0.36 4.68 12.31
N HIS A 465 -0.82 5.52 11.39
CA HIS A 465 -2.25 5.74 11.14
C HIS A 465 -2.95 4.47 10.64
N ALA A 466 -2.37 3.78 9.66
CA ALA A 466 -2.93 2.57 9.09
C ALA A 466 -2.90 1.39 10.08
N LEU A 467 -1.76 1.17 10.75
CA LEU A 467 -1.61 0.11 11.74
C LEU A 467 -2.48 0.35 12.99
N ALA A 468 -2.73 1.61 13.38
CA ALA A 468 -3.68 1.92 14.44
C ALA A 468 -5.11 1.45 14.08
N ALA A 469 -5.52 1.63 12.82
CA ALA A 469 -6.79 1.11 12.34
C ALA A 469 -6.83 -0.43 12.36
N ASP A 470 -5.75 -1.10 11.95
CA ASP A 470 -5.66 -2.56 12.01
C ASP A 470 -5.77 -3.08 13.45
N CYS A 471 -5.13 -2.42 14.42
CA CYS A 471 -5.24 -2.76 15.84
C CYS A 471 -6.69 -2.62 16.38
N VAL A 472 -7.39 -1.54 16.02
CA VAL A 472 -8.79 -1.34 16.43
C VAL A 472 -9.69 -2.39 15.79
N VAL A 473 -9.55 -2.62 14.50
CA VAL A 473 -10.37 -3.60 13.75
C VAL A 473 -10.16 -5.02 14.25
N ALA A 474 -8.94 -5.41 14.59
CA ALA A 474 -8.65 -6.73 15.16
C ALA A 474 -9.43 -7.03 16.44
N SER A 475 -9.84 -6.00 17.20
CA SER A 475 -10.60 -6.14 18.44
C SER A 475 -12.10 -5.84 18.31
N GLN A 476 -12.49 -5.00 17.34
CA GLN A 476 -13.86 -4.45 17.28
C GLN A 476 -14.55 -4.70 15.93
N GLY A 477 -13.83 -5.12 14.90
CA GLY A 477 -14.32 -5.30 13.53
C GLY A 477 -14.29 -4.00 12.71
N GLU A 478 -14.49 -4.13 11.40
CA GLU A 478 -14.35 -3.03 10.43
C GLU A 478 -15.53 -2.06 10.41
N ARG A 479 -16.76 -2.63 10.55
CA ARG A 479 -17.98 -1.84 10.42
C ARG A 479 -18.24 -1.01 11.66
N GLY A 480 -18.30 0.32 11.47
CA GLY A 480 -18.51 1.28 12.55
C GLY A 480 -17.23 1.88 13.11
N LEU A 481 -16.05 1.58 12.52
CA LEU A 481 -14.80 2.21 12.89
C LEU A 481 -14.90 3.74 12.75
N LEU A 482 -14.53 4.45 13.80
CA LEU A 482 -14.49 5.91 13.81
C LEU A 482 -13.03 6.41 13.81
N ALA A 483 -12.78 7.50 13.10
CA ALA A 483 -11.44 8.09 13.04
C ALA A 483 -10.88 8.40 14.44
N SER A 484 -11.70 8.92 15.36
CA SER A 484 -11.25 9.25 16.73
C SER A 484 -10.80 8.05 17.57
N GLU A 485 -11.21 6.84 17.22
CA GLU A 485 -10.81 5.61 17.94
C GLU A 485 -9.34 5.23 17.67
N LEU A 486 -8.76 5.75 16.58
CA LEU A 486 -7.35 5.53 16.25
C LEU A 486 -6.40 6.34 17.16
N LEU A 487 -6.87 7.42 17.79
CA LEU A 487 -6.01 8.33 18.56
C LEU A 487 -5.23 7.64 19.70
N PRO A 488 -5.85 6.79 20.55
CA PRO A 488 -5.12 6.07 21.59
C PRO A 488 -4.06 5.13 21.00
N GLU A 489 -4.40 4.44 19.89
CA GLU A 489 -3.49 3.49 19.23
C GLU A 489 -2.33 4.22 18.54
N ILE A 490 -2.57 5.37 17.88
CA ILE A 490 -1.52 6.23 17.34
C ILE A 490 -0.50 6.57 18.43
N ARG A 491 -0.97 7.00 19.60
CA ARG A 491 -0.09 7.31 20.73
C ARG A 491 0.67 6.06 21.21
N ARG A 492 0.01 4.92 21.30
CA ARG A 492 0.62 3.65 21.74
C ARG A 492 1.75 3.24 20.77
N LEU A 493 1.47 3.23 19.48
CA LEU A 493 2.43 2.86 18.44
C LEU A 493 3.64 3.80 18.39
N ILE A 494 3.44 5.11 18.46
CA ILE A 494 4.56 6.08 18.47
C ILE A 494 5.45 5.89 19.71
N ASN A 495 4.91 5.43 20.82
CA ASN A 495 5.67 5.15 22.05
C ASN A 495 6.16 3.70 22.16
N GLN A 496 5.97 2.87 21.13
CA GLN A 496 6.44 1.47 21.09
C GLN A 496 5.89 0.63 22.27
N LEU A 497 4.62 0.79 22.60
CA LEU A 497 3.93 0.11 23.71
C LEU A 497 3.02 -1.01 23.22
#